data_012feb58a2327cb269c00fe49958548a
#
_entry.id   012feb58a2327cb269c00fe49958548a
#
_cell.length_a   1.000
_cell.length_b   1.000
_cell.length_c   1.000
_cell.angle_alpha   90.00
_cell.angle_beta   90.00
_cell.angle_gamma   90.00
#
_symmetry.space_group_name_H-M   'P 1'
#
loop_
_entity.id
_entity.type
_entity.pdbx_description
1 polymer ?
#
loop_
_entity_poly.entity_id
_entity_poly.type
_entity_poly.pdbx_seq_one_letter_code
_entity_poly.pdbx_strand_id
1 'polypeptide(L)'
;MKRVGMTWQVNPANWAEYKEIHLHPWPELLAAIQAVGIHNYSIYAFGHRVFAYMEIDGDDPYETLNTLAKTDIKKKWDDKVMPWLLPEAEAGSGIQFMELESIFYCP
;
A
#
# COMPACT_ATOMS: atom_id res chain seq x y z
N MET A 1 4.58 -17.95 -2.24
CA MET A 1 4.52 -16.54 -2.60
C MET A 1 3.12 -16.18 -3.11
N LYS A 2 2.55 -15.11 -2.61
CA LYS A 2 1.23 -14.63 -3.04
C LYS A 2 1.40 -13.27 -3.71
N ARG A 3 0.59 -13.02 -4.76
CA ARG A 3 0.52 -11.71 -5.41
C ARG A 3 -0.73 -10.99 -4.92
N VAL A 4 -0.57 -9.75 -4.53
CA VAL A 4 -1.66 -8.94 -3.99
C VAL A 4 -1.76 -7.65 -4.78
N GLY A 5 -2.96 -7.32 -5.23
CA GLY A 5 -3.29 -6.05 -5.85
C GLY A 5 -4.25 -5.28 -4.96
N MET A 6 -4.02 -3.97 -4.83
CA MET A 6 -4.86 -3.09 -4.00
C MET A 6 -5.07 -1.77 -4.71
N THR A 7 -6.13 -1.07 -4.34
CA THR A 7 -6.42 0.27 -4.86
C THR A 7 -6.97 1.16 -3.75
N TRP A 8 -6.65 2.43 -3.84
CA TRP A 8 -7.21 3.47 -2.97
C TRP A 8 -7.15 4.83 -3.64
N GLN A 9 -7.84 5.80 -3.06
CA GLN A 9 -7.85 7.17 -3.58
C GLN A 9 -7.13 8.10 -2.61
N VAL A 10 -6.40 9.05 -3.19
CA VAL A 10 -5.73 10.13 -2.46
C VAL A 10 -6.57 11.39 -2.62
N ASN A 11 -6.69 12.19 -1.55
CA ASN A 11 -7.35 13.48 -1.65
C ASN A 11 -6.57 14.34 -2.67
N PRO A 12 -7.24 14.88 -3.70
CA PRO A 12 -6.56 15.70 -4.71
C PRO A 12 -5.77 16.86 -4.11
N ALA A 13 -6.22 17.42 -2.99
CA ALA A 13 -5.53 18.51 -2.30
C ALA A 13 -4.16 18.09 -1.75
N ASN A 14 -3.94 16.79 -1.54
CA ASN A 14 -2.70 16.25 -0.98
C ASN A 14 -1.92 15.41 -2.00
N TRP A 15 -2.35 15.42 -3.27
CA TRP A 15 -1.73 14.54 -4.27
C TRP A 15 -0.24 14.83 -4.47
N ALA A 16 0.13 16.12 -4.54
CA ALA A 16 1.53 16.49 -4.76
C ALA A 16 2.43 15.99 -3.62
N GLU A 17 1.99 16.13 -2.37
CA GLU A 17 2.73 15.67 -1.20
C GLU A 17 2.81 14.14 -1.15
N TYR A 18 1.71 13.47 -1.45
CA TYR A 18 1.64 12.02 -1.50
C TYR A 18 2.62 11.46 -2.53
N LYS A 19 2.59 12.02 -3.73
CA LYS A 19 3.48 11.62 -4.82
C LYS A 19 4.94 11.83 -4.45
N GLU A 20 5.27 12.98 -3.88
CA GLU A 20 6.64 13.33 -3.51
C GLU A 20 7.23 12.35 -2.50
N ILE A 21 6.49 12.00 -1.45
CA ILE A 21 7.01 11.09 -0.43
C ILE A 21 7.20 9.67 -0.98
N HIS A 22 6.40 9.27 -1.97
CA HIS A 22 6.53 7.95 -2.59
C HIS A 22 7.67 7.90 -3.62
N LEU A 23 8.00 9.02 -4.26
CA LEU A 23 9.15 9.09 -5.15
C LEU A 23 10.46 9.09 -4.39
N HIS A 24 10.46 9.53 -3.14
CA HIS A 24 11.64 9.60 -2.27
C HIS A 24 11.33 8.92 -0.92
N PRO A 25 11.06 7.60 -0.93
CA PRO A 25 10.64 6.91 0.29
C PRO A 25 11.76 6.81 1.31
N TRP A 26 11.36 6.67 2.57
CA TRP A 26 12.34 6.51 3.65
C TRP A 26 13.06 5.17 3.51
N PRO A 27 14.40 5.15 3.54
CA PRO A 27 15.16 3.89 3.44
C PRO A 27 14.79 2.87 4.51
N GLU A 28 14.49 3.32 5.73
CA GLU A 28 14.08 2.44 6.83
C GLU A 28 12.74 1.75 6.53
N LEU A 29 11.82 2.44 5.86
CA LEU A 29 10.55 1.84 5.45
C LEU A 29 10.78 0.75 4.41
N LEU A 30 11.61 1.01 3.40
CA LEU A 30 11.94 0.01 2.39
C LEU A 30 12.58 -1.23 3.02
N ALA A 31 13.47 -1.04 3.98
CA ALA A 31 14.09 -2.14 4.69
C ALA A 31 13.06 -2.97 5.49
N ALA A 32 12.12 -2.31 6.16
CA ALA A 32 11.07 -2.98 6.92
C ALA A 32 10.14 -3.79 6.01
N ILE A 33 9.78 -3.24 4.85
CA ILE A 33 8.94 -3.93 3.86
C ILE A 33 9.62 -5.22 3.40
N GLN A 34 10.90 -5.14 3.04
CA GLN A 34 11.66 -6.31 2.59
C GLN A 34 11.85 -7.33 3.73
N ALA A 35 12.09 -6.85 4.94
CA ALA A 35 12.35 -7.73 6.08
C ALA A 35 11.14 -8.61 6.45
N VAL A 36 9.92 -8.15 6.21
CA VAL A 36 8.72 -8.97 6.47
C VAL A 36 8.38 -9.91 5.32
N GLY A 37 9.11 -9.85 4.19
CA GLY A 37 8.90 -10.74 3.07
C GLY A 37 8.01 -10.18 1.97
N ILE A 38 7.99 -8.88 1.79
CA ILE A 38 7.29 -8.22 0.69
C ILE A 38 8.31 -7.81 -0.37
N HIS A 39 8.07 -8.21 -1.62
CA HIS A 39 8.98 -7.99 -2.73
C HIS A 39 8.24 -7.42 -3.92
N ASN A 40 8.99 -6.78 -4.83
CA ASN A 40 8.44 -6.25 -6.07
C ASN A 40 7.16 -5.44 -5.84
N TYR A 41 7.19 -4.62 -4.81
CA TYR A 41 6.08 -3.75 -4.44
C TYR A 41 6.15 -2.49 -5.29
N SER A 42 5.14 -2.28 -6.11
CA SER A 42 5.05 -1.11 -6.98
C SER A 42 3.68 -0.45 -6.86
N ILE A 43 3.65 0.86 -7.03
CA ILE A 43 2.42 1.65 -6.97
C ILE A 43 2.35 2.46 -8.26
N TYR A 44 1.20 2.40 -8.91
CA TYR A 44 0.89 3.16 -10.12
C TYR A 44 -0.30 4.06 -9.86
N ALA A 45 -0.41 5.14 -10.60
CA ALA A 45 -1.50 6.09 -10.40
C ALA A 45 -2.20 6.43 -11.72
N PHE A 46 -3.51 6.64 -11.61
CA PHE A 46 -4.30 7.26 -12.66
C PHE A 46 -5.13 8.37 -12.01
N GLY A 47 -4.79 9.63 -12.35
CA GLY A 47 -5.31 10.76 -11.60
C GLY A 47 -4.84 10.69 -10.15
N HIS A 48 -5.79 10.74 -9.21
CA HIS A 48 -5.51 10.59 -7.79
C HIS A 48 -5.92 9.23 -7.23
N ARG A 49 -6.22 8.25 -8.10
CA ARG A 49 -6.37 6.86 -7.70
C ARG A 49 -5.08 6.11 -7.91
N VAL A 50 -4.71 5.31 -6.94
CA VAL A 50 -3.49 4.50 -7.00
C VAL A 50 -3.81 3.02 -7.02
N PHE A 51 -2.93 2.26 -7.65
CA PHE A 51 -3.01 0.81 -7.78
C PHE A 51 -1.68 0.24 -7.32
N ALA A 52 -1.74 -0.65 -6.35
CA ALA A 52 -0.54 -1.28 -5.79
C ALA A 52 -0.48 -2.74 -6.19
N TYR A 53 0.73 -3.21 -6.46
CA TYR A 53 1.03 -4.62 -6.67
C TYR A 53 2.18 -5.00 -5.75
N MET A 54 2.06 -6.13 -5.09
CA MET A 54 3.14 -6.65 -4.26
C MET A 54 3.16 -8.18 -4.29
N GLU A 55 4.36 -8.74 -4.08
CA GLU A 55 4.58 -10.16 -3.92
C GLU A 55 4.96 -10.41 -2.47
N ILE A 56 4.26 -11.34 -1.83
CA ILE A 56 4.40 -11.61 -0.41
C ILE A 56 4.79 -13.07 -0.20
N ASP A 57 5.88 -13.30 0.53
CA ASP A 57 6.30 -14.64 0.90
C ASP A 57 5.28 -15.30 1.83
N GLY A 58 5.22 -16.63 1.79
CA GLY A 58 4.32 -17.39 2.65
C GLY A 58 2.91 -17.50 2.09
N ASP A 59 2.00 -18.00 2.92
CA ASP A 59 0.64 -18.36 2.52
C ASP A 59 -0.43 -17.37 2.99
N ASP A 60 -0.09 -16.50 3.95
CA ASP A 60 -1.04 -15.55 4.54
C ASP A 60 -0.54 -14.11 4.37
N PRO A 61 -0.97 -13.43 3.28
CA PRO A 61 -0.58 -12.04 3.04
C PRO A 61 -1.03 -11.08 4.13
N TYR A 62 -2.16 -11.33 4.75
CA TYR A 62 -2.70 -10.45 5.80
C TYR A 62 -1.83 -10.49 7.05
N GLU A 63 -1.32 -11.66 7.41
CA GLU A 63 -0.38 -11.79 8.53
C GLU A 63 0.88 -10.95 8.27
N THR A 64 1.43 -11.04 7.07
CA THR A 64 2.62 -10.28 6.69
C THR A 64 2.35 -8.77 6.75
N LEU A 65 1.23 -8.32 6.19
CA LEU A 65 0.85 -6.91 6.22
C LEU A 65 0.63 -6.41 7.65
N ASN A 66 0.03 -7.24 8.52
CA ASN A 66 -0.15 -6.90 9.92
C ASN A 66 1.18 -6.81 10.67
N THR A 67 2.12 -7.69 10.36
CA THR A 67 3.46 -7.64 10.93
C THR A 67 4.17 -6.33 10.55
N LEU A 68 4.08 -5.95 9.28
CA LEU A 68 4.63 -4.67 8.82
C LEU A 68 3.98 -3.49 9.54
N ALA A 69 2.65 -3.52 9.67
CA ALA A 69 1.90 -2.43 10.30
C ALA A 69 2.28 -2.20 11.77
N LYS A 70 2.83 -3.20 12.44
CA LYS A 70 3.26 -3.11 13.84
C LYS A 70 4.65 -2.52 14.01
N THR A 71 5.43 -2.38 12.93
CA THR A 71 6.75 -1.78 13.01
C THR A 71 6.65 -0.27 13.27
N ASP A 72 7.61 0.27 14.02
CA ASP A 72 7.61 1.70 14.35
C ASP A 72 7.69 2.57 13.10
N ILE A 73 8.51 2.18 12.13
CA ILE A 73 8.69 2.97 10.91
C ILE A 73 7.40 3.00 10.07
N LYS A 74 6.67 1.88 10.01
CA LYS A 74 5.40 1.85 9.27
C LYS A 74 4.34 2.69 9.96
N LYS A 75 4.31 2.68 11.29
CA LYS A 75 3.39 3.54 12.06
C LYS A 75 3.66 5.02 11.78
N LYS A 76 4.91 5.43 11.75
CA LYS A 76 5.28 6.81 11.41
C LYS A 76 4.85 7.18 9.99
N TRP A 77 5.06 6.28 9.06
CA TRP A 77 4.64 6.45 7.67
C TRP A 77 3.13 6.60 7.58
N ASP A 78 2.39 5.70 8.22
CA ASP A 78 0.92 5.71 8.20
C ASP A 78 0.37 6.97 8.84
N ASP A 79 0.94 7.42 9.96
CA ASP A 79 0.52 8.66 10.62
C ASP A 79 0.63 9.86 9.69
N LYS A 80 1.61 9.85 8.80
CA LYS A 80 1.82 10.92 7.83
C LYS A 80 0.93 10.77 6.60
N VAL A 81 0.78 9.58 6.08
CA VAL A 81 0.18 9.31 4.76
C VAL A 81 -1.32 9.06 4.84
N MET A 82 -1.79 8.32 5.85
CA MET A 82 -3.20 7.93 5.94
C MET A 82 -4.18 9.11 5.97
N PRO A 83 -3.86 10.24 6.62
CA PRO A 83 -4.76 11.41 6.57
C PRO A 83 -5.01 11.97 5.17
N TRP A 84 -4.14 11.65 4.20
CA TRP A 84 -4.27 12.11 2.82
C TRP A 84 -5.19 11.21 1.97
N LEU A 85 -5.61 10.07 2.50
CA LEU A 85 -6.43 9.12 1.75
C LEU A 85 -7.92 9.43 1.91
N LEU A 86 -8.69 9.09 0.87
CA LEU A 86 -10.14 9.19 0.90
C LEU A 86 -10.74 7.81 1.23
N PRO A 87 -11.86 7.76 1.97
CA PRO A 87 -12.58 6.51 2.20
C PRO A 87 -13.08 5.90 0.88
N GLU A 88 -13.06 4.55 0.78
CA GLU A 88 -13.65 3.83 -0.33
C GLU A 88 -15.12 3.52 -0.02
N ALA A 89 -16.02 4.02 -0.85
CA ALA A 89 -17.46 3.85 -0.63
C ALA A 89 -17.87 2.38 -0.66
N GLU A 90 -17.29 1.59 -1.56
CA GLU A 90 -17.59 0.17 -1.71
C GLU A 90 -17.05 -0.68 -0.57
N ALA A 91 -16.01 -0.20 0.11
CA ALA A 91 -15.40 -0.90 1.23
C ALA A 91 -16.02 -0.53 2.57
N GLY A 92 -16.94 0.46 2.58
CA GLY A 92 -17.60 0.93 3.79
C GLY A 92 -16.89 2.12 4.43
N SER A 93 -17.56 2.71 5.42
CA SER A 93 -17.07 3.90 6.10
C SER A 93 -15.78 3.61 6.86
N GLY A 94 -14.78 4.45 6.64
CA GLY A 94 -13.49 4.37 7.34
C GLY A 94 -12.48 3.41 6.72
N ILE A 95 -12.87 2.63 5.73
CA ILE A 95 -11.95 1.78 4.99
C ILE A 95 -11.41 2.59 3.80
N GLN A 96 -10.09 2.64 3.67
CA GLN A 96 -9.43 3.55 2.72
C GLN A 96 -8.84 2.84 1.50
N PHE A 97 -8.73 1.51 1.53
CA PHE A 97 -8.21 0.75 0.40
C PHE A 97 -8.96 -0.55 0.24
N MET A 98 -8.94 -1.09 -0.99
CA MET A 98 -9.64 -2.31 -1.36
C MET A 98 -8.65 -3.29 -1.99
N GLU A 99 -8.83 -4.58 -1.68
CA GLU A 99 -8.11 -5.64 -2.36
C GLU A 99 -8.73 -5.89 -3.73
N LEU A 100 -7.88 -6.06 -4.74
CA LEU A 100 -8.32 -6.34 -6.10
C LEU A 100 -8.34 -7.84 -6.35
N GLU A 101 -9.38 -8.31 -7.05
CA GLU A 101 -9.49 -9.69 -7.48
C GLU A 101 -8.54 -9.94 -8.66
N SER A 102 -7.69 -10.95 -8.56
CA SER A 102 -6.83 -11.35 -9.68
C SER A 102 -7.67 -12.10 -10.71
N ILE A 103 -7.72 -11.61 -11.94
CA ILE A 103 -8.51 -12.22 -13.01
C ILE A 103 -7.65 -12.75 -14.16
N PHE A 104 -6.33 -12.51 -14.13
CA PHE A 104 -5.43 -12.99 -15.18
C PHE A 104 -4.00 -13.02 -14.66
N TYR A 105 -3.30 -14.08 -15.02
CA TYR A 105 -1.86 -14.20 -14.75
C TYR A 105 -1.21 -15.03 -15.84
N CYS A 106 -0.14 -14.50 -16.42
CA CYS A 106 0.72 -15.22 -17.35
C CYS A 106 2.12 -15.35 -16.72
N PRO A 107 2.56 -16.58 -16.38
CA PRO A 107 3.90 -16.78 -15.81
C PRO A 107 5.01 -16.51 -16.84
#